data_dec55794cea81d9a0f053db36d7f5a56
#
_entry.id   dec55794cea81d9a0f053db36d7f5a56
#
_cell.length_a   1.000
_cell.length_b   1.000
_cell.length_c   1.000
_cell.angle_alpha   90.00
_cell.angle_beta   90.00
_cell.angle_gamma   90.00
#
_symmetry.space_group_name_H-M   'P 1'
#
loop_
_entity.id
_entity.type
_entity.pdbx_description
1 polymer ?
#
loop_
_entity_poly.entity_id
_entity_poly.type
_entity_poly.pdbx_seq_one_letter_code
_entity_poly.pdbx_strand_id
1 'polypeptide(L)'
;MKTLYLLRHAKSSWDDPDLKDFDRPLNGRGLKAAPRMGSYIRKEKILPDIILSSPAFRAKQTTTLVCEAAGLTGVEIDFDERIYEASAQRLFEIVAGLKDGVDAAMMVGHNPGFEELLAALTGESKRMPTAALACIELNVKKWSDVSANSGKLKWLVKPKDLS
;
A
#
# COMPACT_ATOMS: atom_id res chain seq x y z
N MET A 1 15.88 11.98 2.16
CA MET A 1 14.89 11.07 2.76
C MET A 1 13.82 10.69 1.77
N LYS A 2 13.41 9.45 1.79
CA LYS A 2 12.30 8.96 0.96
C LYS A 2 11.19 8.46 1.87
N THR A 3 9.94 8.58 1.42
CA THR A 3 8.78 8.10 2.18
C THR A 3 8.07 7.01 1.39
N LEU A 4 7.83 5.89 2.05
CA LEU A 4 7.08 4.77 1.47
C LEU A 4 5.81 4.55 2.28
N TYR A 5 4.67 4.61 1.61
CA TYR A 5 3.38 4.24 2.19
C TYR A 5 3.02 2.84 1.73
N LEU A 6 2.61 2.00 2.66
CA LEU A 6 2.10 0.66 2.34
C LEU A 6 0.62 0.62 2.71
N LEU A 7 -0.22 0.37 1.71
CA LEU A 7 -1.66 0.25 1.89
C LEU A 7 -2.08 -1.17 1.53
N ARG A 8 -2.51 -1.95 2.51
CA ARG A 8 -3.06 -3.27 2.22
C ARG A 8 -4.45 -3.12 1.64
N HIS A 9 -4.79 -3.92 0.63
CA HIS A 9 -6.13 -3.88 0.05
C HIS A 9 -7.21 -4.04 1.12
N ALA A 10 -8.41 -3.51 0.86
CA ALA A 10 -9.53 -3.61 1.77
C ALA A 10 -10.14 -5.02 1.75
N LYS A 11 -11.10 -5.26 2.64
CA LYS A 11 -11.68 -6.60 2.84
C LYS A 11 -12.32 -7.12 1.57
N SER A 12 -11.93 -8.31 1.16
CA SER A 12 -12.41 -8.94 -0.07
C SER A 12 -13.46 -10.02 0.19
N SER A 13 -14.23 -10.33 -0.85
CA SER A 13 -15.33 -11.29 -0.79
C SER A 13 -14.85 -12.71 -1.09
N TRP A 14 -15.44 -13.66 -0.39
CA TRP A 14 -15.30 -15.09 -0.67
C TRP A 14 -16.64 -15.70 -1.11
N ASP A 15 -17.62 -14.85 -1.49
CA ASP A 15 -18.99 -15.30 -1.77
C ASP A 15 -19.10 -16.15 -3.03
N ASP A 16 -18.25 -15.91 -4.02
CA ASP A 16 -18.26 -16.67 -5.26
C ASP A 16 -17.07 -17.64 -5.30
N PRO A 17 -17.29 -18.95 -5.03
CA PRO A 17 -16.19 -19.92 -5.01
C PRO A 17 -15.61 -20.22 -6.38
N ASP A 18 -16.31 -19.83 -7.46
CA ASP A 18 -15.85 -20.08 -8.82
C ASP A 18 -14.87 -19.03 -9.33
N LEU A 19 -14.76 -17.90 -8.63
CA LEU A 19 -13.80 -16.86 -9.00
C LEU A 19 -12.38 -17.26 -8.64
N LYS A 20 -11.47 -16.94 -9.55
CA LYS A 20 -10.04 -17.01 -9.25
C LYS A 20 -9.70 -15.99 -8.18
N ASP A 21 -8.69 -16.27 -7.38
CA ASP A 21 -8.25 -15.32 -6.34
C ASP A 21 -7.99 -13.93 -6.91
N PHE A 22 -7.36 -13.86 -8.07
CA PHE A 22 -7.03 -12.59 -8.74
C PHE A 22 -8.27 -11.73 -9.01
N ASP A 23 -9.42 -12.38 -9.27
CA ASP A 23 -10.65 -11.68 -9.67
C ASP A 23 -11.60 -11.39 -8.49
N ARG A 24 -11.25 -11.78 -7.29
CA ARG A 24 -12.12 -11.57 -6.13
C ARG A 24 -12.32 -10.08 -5.84
N PRO A 25 -13.59 -9.61 -5.72
CA PRO A 25 -13.88 -8.21 -5.44
C PRO A 25 -13.83 -7.90 -3.94
N LEU A 26 -13.91 -6.63 -3.60
CA LEU A 26 -14.15 -6.20 -2.23
C LEU A 26 -15.55 -6.63 -1.79
N ASN A 27 -15.69 -6.94 -0.48
CA ASN A 27 -17.01 -7.15 0.11
C ASN A 27 -17.56 -5.80 0.61
N GLY A 28 -18.77 -5.84 1.25
CA GLY A 28 -19.41 -4.63 1.74
C GLY A 28 -18.55 -3.84 2.74
N ARG A 29 -17.82 -4.53 3.61
CA ARG A 29 -16.93 -3.90 4.57
C ARG A 29 -15.76 -3.20 3.88
N GLY A 30 -15.19 -3.85 2.86
CA GLY A 30 -14.10 -3.29 2.09
C GLY A 30 -14.52 -2.06 1.31
N LEU A 31 -15.72 -2.09 0.72
CA LEU A 31 -16.28 -0.95 -0.03
C LEU A 31 -16.48 0.27 0.85
N LYS A 32 -16.64 0.09 2.16
CA LYS A 32 -16.76 1.19 3.13
C LYS A 32 -15.40 1.61 3.69
N ALA A 33 -14.53 0.64 3.98
CA ALA A 33 -13.24 0.92 4.60
C ALA A 33 -12.30 1.68 3.67
N ALA A 34 -12.30 1.36 2.37
CA ALA A 34 -11.39 2.01 1.42
C ALA A 34 -11.64 3.52 1.32
N PRO A 35 -12.88 4.00 1.12
CA PRO A 35 -13.14 5.45 1.12
C PRO A 35 -12.81 6.12 2.46
N ARG A 36 -13.01 5.45 3.58
CA ARG A 36 -12.66 5.99 4.89
C ARG A 36 -11.17 6.23 5.00
N MET A 37 -10.36 5.30 4.53
CA MET A 37 -8.91 5.47 4.51
C MET A 37 -8.52 6.59 3.55
N GLY A 38 -9.20 6.71 2.40
CA GLY A 38 -8.99 7.81 1.47
C GLY A 38 -9.26 9.17 2.11
N SER A 39 -10.34 9.27 2.89
CA SER A 39 -10.67 10.50 3.61
C SER A 39 -9.59 10.86 4.65
N TYR A 40 -9.03 9.86 5.31
CA TYR A 40 -7.92 10.04 6.23
C TYR A 40 -6.70 10.59 5.50
N ILE A 41 -6.38 10.00 4.34
CA ILE A 41 -5.25 10.45 3.50
C ILE A 41 -5.44 11.92 3.12
N ARG A 42 -6.66 12.30 2.74
CA ARG A 42 -6.98 13.69 2.39
C ARG A 42 -6.80 14.62 3.58
N LYS A 43 -7.34 14.23 4.73
CA LYS A 43 -7.26 15.04 5.95
C LYS A 43 -5.81 15.27 6.38
N GLU A 44 -5.00 14.24 6.29
CA GLU A 44 -3.58 14.30 6.69
C GLU A 44 -2.67 14.84 5.58
N LYS A 45 -3.25 15.23 4.44
CA LYS A 45 -2.51 15.82 3.30
C LYS A 45 -1.38 14.91 2.82
N ILE A 46 -1.67 13.62 2.73
CA ILE A 46 -0.73 12.64 2.20
C ILE A 46 -0.77 12.69 0.68
N LEU A 47 0.34 13.08 0.05
CA LEU A 47 0.44 13.29 -1.40
C LEU A 47 1.61 12.50 -1.96
N PRO A 48 1.40 11.22 -2.32
CA PRO A 48 2.47 10.47 -2.96
C PRO A 48 2.70 10.96 -4.39
N ASP A 49 3.94 10.85 -4.85
CA ASP A 49 4.30 11.21 -6.23
C ASP A 49 3.85 10.12 -7.21
N ILE A 50 3.80 8.89 -6.76
CA ILE A 50 3.38 7.74 -7.57
C ILE A 50 2.68 6.72 -6.68
N ILE A 51 1.72 6.01 -7.26
CA ILE A 51 1.05 4.88 -6.62
C ILE A 51 1.32 3.64 -7.45
N LEU A 52 1.87 2.61 -6.81
CA LEU A 52 2.11 1.31 -7.43
C LEU A 52 1.12 0.33 -6.82
N SER A 53 0.24 -0.23 -7.64
CA SER A 53 -0.82 -1.13 -7.14
C SER A 53 -0.71 -2.51 -7.76
N SER A 54 -1.02 -3.52 -6.94
CA SER A 54 -1.31 -4.85 -7.47
C SER A 54 -2.48 -4.75 -8.44
N PRO A 55 -2.45 -5.51 -9.56
CA PRO A 55 -3.57 -5.53 -10.49
C PRO A 55 -4.70 -6.47 -10.08
N ALA A 56 -4.58 -7.20 -8.97
CA ALA A 56 -5.68 -8.01 -8.45
C ALA A 56 -6.91 -7.11 -8.24
N PHE A 57 -8.10 -7.62 -8.57
CA PHE A 57 -9.30 -6.78 -8.60
C PHE A 57 -9.56 -6.06 -7.26
N ARG A 58 -9.40 -6.77 -6.13
CA ARG A 58 -9.58 -6.17 -4.80
C ARG A 58 -8.60 -5.01 -4.54
N ALA A 59 -7.39 -5.10 -5.07
CA ALA A 59 -6.41 -4.02 -4.94
C ALA A 59 -6.73 -2.85 -5.87
N LYS A 60 -7.19 -3.13 -7.10
CA LYS A 60 -7.64 -2.09 -8.03
C LYS A 60 -8.81 -1.30 -7.46
N GLN A 61 -9.80 -2.00 -6.92
CA GLN A 61 -10.96 -1.34 -6.29
C GLN A 61 -10.52 -0.49 -5.10
N THR A 62 -9.63 -1.01 -4.26
CA THR A 62 -9.11 -0.24 -3.12
C THR A 62 -8.41 1.02 -3.60
N THR A 63 -7.54 0.90 -4.59
CA THR A 63 -6.80 2.05 -5.13
C THR A 63 -7.75 3.09 -5.68
N THR A 64 -8.73 2.68 -6.48
CA THR A 64 -9.72 3.59 -7.07
C THR A 64 -10.51 4.34 -6.00
N LEU A 65 -11.07 3.60 -5.04
CA LEU A 65 -11.91 4.18 -3.97
C LEU A 65 -11.10 5.10 -3.06
N VAL A 66 -9.89 4.70 -2.71
CA VAL A 66 -9.00 5.52 -1.89
C VAL A 66 -8.64 6.82 -2.61
N CYS A 67 -8.24 6.74 -3.86
CA CYS A 67 -7.84 7.92 -4.64
C CYS A 67 -9.01 8.88 -4.83
N GLU A 68 -10.21 8.38 -5.10
CA GLU A 68 -11.39 9.22 -5.22
C GLU A 68 -11.68 9.98 -3.93
N ALA A 69 -11.70 9.27 -2.79
CA ALA A 69 -11.98 9.89 -1.50
C ALA A 69 -10.87 10.84 -1.05
N ALA A 70 -9.63 10.52 -1.43
CA ALA A 70 -8.46 11.34 -1.06
C ALA A 70 -8.28 12.56 -1.98
N GLY A 71 -8.98 12.60 -3.10
CA GLY A 71 -8.79 13.68 -4.07
C GLY A 71 -7.48 13.57 -4.85
N LEU A 72 -6.93 12.35 -4.97
CA LEU A 72 -5.67 12.10 -5.68
C LEU A 72 -5.97 11.83 -7.16
N THR A 73 -6.40 12.86 -7.89
CA THR A 73 -6.83 12.71 -9.28
C THR A 73 -5.72 12.88 -10.31
N GLY A 74 -4.62 13.52 -9.93
CA GLY A 74 -3.50 13.77 -10.84
C GLY A 74 -2.27 12.90 -10.60
N VAL A 75 -2.36 11.96 -9.66
CA VAL A 75 -1.22 11.10 -9.32
C VAL A 75 -1.13 9.93 -10.28
N GLU A 76 0.07 9.64 -10.76
CA GLU A 76 0.32 8.48 -11.62
C GLU A 76 0.05 7.19 -10.84
N ILE A 77 -0.73 6.29 -11.45
CA ILE A 77 -1.00 4.97 -10.87
C ILE A 77 -0.45 3.92 -11.85
N ASP A 78 0.46 3.09 -11.35
CA ASP A 78 1.07 2.03 -12.11
C ASP A 78 0.61 0.69 -11.53
N PHE A 79 -0.11 -0.11 -12.32
CA PHE A 79 -0.53 -1.45 -11.91
C PHE A 79 0.57 -2.43 -12.30
N ASP A 80 1.28 -2.91 -11.27
CA ASP A 80 2.47 -3.75 -11.44
C ASP A 80 2.18 -5.18 -11.02
N GLU A 81 2.22 -6.10 -11.99
CA GLU A 81 1.94 -7.52 -11.74
C GLU A 81 2.87 -8.15 -10.72
N ARG A 82 4.08 -7.60 -10.57
CA ARG A 82 5.06 -8.11 -9.62
C ARG A 82 4.60 -7.95 -8.17
N ILE A 83 3.62 -7.07 -7.91
CA ILE A 83 3.09 -6.86 -6.55
C ILE A 83 2.11 -7.97 -6.15
N TYR A 84 1.46 -8.60 -7.13
CA TYR A 84 0.53 -9.70 -6.85
C TYR A 84 1.29 -10.94 -6.37
N GLU A 85 0.90 -11.49 -5.23
CA GLU A 85 1.55 -12.66 -4.60
C GLU A 85 3.06 -12.46 -4.37
N ALA A 86 3.46 -11.22 -4.11
CA ALA A 86 4.87 -10.88 -4.00
C ALA A 86 5.46 -11.27 -2.65
N SER A 87 6.68 -11.78 -2.67
CA SER A 87 7.50 -11.94 -1.48
C SER A 87 8.02 -10.56 -1.02
N ALA A 88 8.49 -10.48 0.21
CA ALA A 88 9.14 -9.26 0.69
C ALA A 88 10.33 -8.88 -0.20
N GLN A 89 11.09 -9.86 -0.64
CA GLN A 89 12.24 -9.63 -1.53
C GLN A 89 11.83 -8.99 -2.84
N ARG A 90 10.74 -9.49 -3.47
CA ARG A 90 10.24 -8.91 -4.71
C ARG A 90 9.78 -7.47 -4.50
N LEU A 91 9.06 -7.23 -3.43
CA LEU A 91 8.59 -5.88 -3.08
C LEU A 91 9.78 -4.95 -2.82
N PHE A 92 10.80 -5.45 -2.14
CA PHE A 92 12.02 -4.70 -1.89
C PHE A 92 12.68 -4.26 -3.19
N GLU A 93 12.77 -5.17 -4.17
CA GLU A 93 13.34 -4.87 -5.48
C GLU A 93 12.56 -3.78 -6.21
N ILE A 94 11.23 -3.82 -6.11
CA ILE A 94 10.36 -2.80 -6.72
C ILE A 94 10.65 -1.43 -6.10
N VAL A 95 10.74 -1.37 -4.77
CA VAL A 95 11.05 -0.13 -4.04
C VAL A 95 12.43 0.40 -4.45
N ALA A 96 13.42 -0.47 -4.49
CA ALA A 96 14.79 -0.08 -4.86
C ALA A 96 14.89 0.40 -6.31
N GLY A 97 13.94 0.01 -7.15
CA GLY A 97 13.91 0.40 -8.56
C GLY A 97 13.17 1.71 -8.83
N LEU A 98 12.64 2.38 -7.85
CA LEU A 98 11.95 3.64 -8.04
C LEU A 98 12.92 4.73 -8.51
N LYS A 99 12.41 5.66 -9.32
CA LYS A 99 13.22 6.76 -9.87
C LYS A 99 13.60 7.75 -8.79
N ASP A 100 14.79 8.34 -8.92
CA ASP A 100 15.31 9.31 -7.94
C ASP A 100 14.40 10.53 -7.75
N GLY A 101 13.66 10.92 -8.79
CA GLY A 101 12.73 12.05 -8.73
C GLY A 101 11.49 11.80 -7.89
N VAL A 102 11.22 10.54 -7.52
CA VAL A 102 10.11 10.19 -6.63
C VAL A 102 10.57 10.36 -5.20
N ASP A 103 9.93 11.24 -4.44
CA ASP A 103 10.23 11.45 -3.03
C ASP A 103 9.32 10.65 -2.11
N ALA A 104 8.08 10.44 -2.53
CA ALA A 104 7.10 9.65 -1.78
C ALA A 104 6.37 8.71 -2.74
N ALA A 105 6.31 7.43 -2.37
CA ALA A 105 5.61 6.41 -3.15
C ALA A 105 4.62 5.68 -2.25
N MET A 106 3.47 5.30 -2.81
CA MET A 106 2.50 4.45 -2.13
C MET A 106 2.36 3.15 -2.90
N MET A 107 2.44 2.03 -2.18
CA MET A 107 2.17 0.71 -2.76
C MET A 107 0.86 0.18 -2.19
N VAL A 108 0.04 -0.40 -3.06
CA VAL A 108 -1.20 -1.07 -2.67
C VAL A 108 -1.05 -2.55 -3.00
N GLY A 109 -1.20 -3.40 -2.01
CA GLY A 109 -0.96 -4.82 -2.20
C GLY A 109 -1.46 -5.70 -1.07
N HIS A 110 -0.72 -6.76 -0.80
CA HIS A 110 -1.20 -7.91 -0.06
C HIS A 110 -0.26 -8.34 1.06
N ASN A 111 -0.83 -9.05 2.04
CA ASN A 111 -0.07 -9.81 3.02
C ASN A 111 0.14 -11.25 2.51
N PRO A 112 1.15 -11.95 3.00
CA PRO A 112 2.08 -11.54 4.05
C PRO A 112 3.21 -10.62 3.58
N GLY A 113 3.33 -10.39 2.29
CA GLY A 113 4.44 -9.63 1.71
C GLY A 113 4.61 -8.26 2.34
N PHE A 114 3.52 -7.51 2.55
CA PHE A 114 3.59 -6.16 3.12
C PHE A 114 4.08 -6.16 4.57
N GLU A 115 3.57 -7.08 5.39
CA GLU A 115 4.03 -7.17 6.79
C GLU A 115 5.52 -7.56 6.85
N GLU A 116 5.93 -8.47 5.98
CA GLU A 116 7.32 -8.90 5.91
C GLU A 116 8.24 -7.79 5.39
N LEU A 117 7.79 -7.02 4.40
CA LEU A 117 8.55 -5.88 3.89
C LEU A 117 8.72 -4.81 4.97
N LEU A 118 7.64 -4.50 5.69
CA LEU A 118 7.70 -3.53 6.78
C LEU A 118 8.73 -3.96 7.82
N ALA A 119 8.71 -5.23 8.21
CA ALA A 119 9.67 -5.75 9.19
C ALA A 119 11.11 -5.69 8.66
N ALA A 120 11.31 -6.01 7.38
CA ALA A 120 12.65 -5.96 6.77
C ALA A 120 13.20 -4.54 6.71
N LEU A 121 12.37 -3.57 6.37
CA LEU A 121 12.81 -2.18 6.23
C LEU A 121 13.01 -1.47 7.57
N THR A 122 12.22 -1.80 8.58
CA THR A 122 12.18 -1.05 9.85
C THR A 122 12.70 -1.81 11.05
N GLY A 123 12.77 -3.13 10.96
CA GLY A 123 13.09 -3.98 12.10
C GLY A 123 11.91 -4.19 13.06
N GLU A 124 10.75 -3.61 12.77
CA GLU A 124 9.55 -3.75 13.60
C GLU A 124 8.56 -4.72 12.97
N SER A 125 8.08 -5.67 13.77
CA SER A 125 7.06 -6.61 13.33
C SER A 125 5.69 -6.06 13.73
N LYS A 126 4.88 -5.71 12.73
CA LYS A 126 3.55 -5.14 12.95
C LYS A 126 2.53 -5.85 12.06
N ARG A 127 1.32 -5.99 12.57
CA ARG A 127 0.22 -6.52 11.79
C ARG A 127 -0.43 -5.41 10.96
N MET A 128 -0.74 -5.75 9.71
CA MET A 128 -1.47 -4.86 8.81
C MET A 128 -2.79 -5.52 8.43
N PRO A 129 -3.89 -5.21 9.14
CA PRO A 129 -5.20 -5.71 8.71
C PRO A 129 -5.59 -5.08 7.37
N THR A 130 -6.69 -5.58 6.77
CA THR A 130 -7.16 -5.04 5.49
C THR A 130 -7.39 -3.52 5.58
N ALA A 131 -7.03 -2.81 4.54
CA ALA A 131 -7.07 -1.35 4.41
C ALA A 131 -6.20 -0.59 5.42
N ALA A 132 -5.28 -1.26 6.11
CA ALA A 132 -4.31 -0.58 6.98
C ALA A 132 -3.29 0.17 6.11
N LEU A 133 -2.87 1.33 6.60
CA LEU A 133 -1.90 2.20 5.94
C LEU A 133 -0.71 2.43 6.88
N ALA A 134 0.48 2.13 6.38
CA ALA A 134 1.73 2.35 7.11
C ALA A 134 2.54 3.43 6.41
N CYS A 135 3.21 4.26 7.21
CA CYS A 135 4.14 5.26 6.70
C CYS A 135 5.55 4.92 7.17
N ILE A 136 6.44 4.68 6.23
CA ILE A 136 7.83 4.33 6.49
C ILE A 136 8.73 5.44 5.95
N GLU A 137 9.58 5.98 6.82
CA GLU A 137 10.56 6.99 6.44
C GLU A 137 11.89 6.27 6.21
N LEU A 138 12.42 6.40 5.00
CA LEU A 138 13.67 5.75 4.61
C LEU A 138 14.81 6.77 4.63
N ASN A 139 15.85 6.47 5.40
CA ASN A 139 16.99 7.37 5.55
C ASN A 139 17.98 7.14 4.39
N VAL A 140 17.54 7.44 3.19
CA VAL A 140 18.33 7.29 1.97
C VAL A 140 18.07 8.48 1.05
N LYS A 141 19.03 8.81 0.21
CA LYS A 141 18.87 9.83 -0.82
C LYS A 141 18.30 9.24 -2.10
N LYS A 142 18.60 7.98 -2.37
CA LYS A 142 18.15 7.26 -3.55
C LYS A 142 17.46 5.98 -3.12
N TRP A 143 16.39 5.61 -3.83
CA TRP A 143 15.70 4.35 -3.60
C TRP A 143 16.63 3.15 -3.75
N SER A 144 17.62 3.23 -4.65
CA SER A 144 18.58 2.16 -4.87
C SER A 144 19.48 1.88 -3.66
N ASP A 145 19.56 2.81 -2.71
CA ASP A 145 20.32 2.66 -1.47
C ASP A 145 19.52 2.02 -0.34
N VAL A 146 18.25 1.70 -0.57
CA VAL A 146 17.40 1.08 0.45
C VAL A 146 17.97 -0.29 0.83
N SER A 147 18.06 -0.53 2.13
CA SER A 147 18.56 -1.79 2.69
C SER A 147 17.76 -2.18 3.92
N ALA A 148 18.05 -3.36 4.47
CA ALA A 148 17.41 -3.81 5.71
C ALA A 148 17.69 -2.79 6.82
N ASN A 149 16.66 -2.51 7.61
CA ASN A 149 16.74 -1.57 8.74
C ASN A 149 17.15 -0.14 8.35
N SER A 150 16.95 0.26 7.09
CA SER A 150 17.21 1.63 6.64
C SER A 150 16.02 2.56 6.87
N GLY A 151 14.91 2.02 7.34
CA GLY A 151 13.68 2.77 7.53
C GLY A 151 13.21 2.82 8.97
N LYS A 152 12.29 3.73 9.21
CA LYS A 152 11.63 3.90 10.49
C LYS A 152 10.12 3.94 10.25
N LEU A 153 9.37 3.15 11.01
CA LEU A 153 7.91 3.21 10.98
C LEU A 153 7.47 4.47 11.68
N LYS A 154 6.93 5.43 10.92
CA LYS A 154 6.44 6.68 11.48
C LYS A 154 5.10 6.47 12.17
N TRP A 155 4.19 5.76 11.50
CA TRP A 155 2.87 5.42 12.05
C TRP A 155 2.24 4.33 11.21
N LEU A 156 1.26 3.67 11.82
CA LEU A 156 0.42 2.68 11.16
C LEU A 156 -1.00 2.91 11.62
N VAL A 157 -1.91 3.12 10.67
CA VAL A 157 -3.32 3.43 10.92
C VAL A 157 -4.17 2.32 10.34
N LYS A 158 -5.14 1.87 11.13
CA LYS A 158 -6.10 0.83 10.74
C LYS A 158 -7.48 1.46 10.58
N PRO A 159 -8.36 0.89 9.73
CA PRO A 159 -9.72 1.44 9.59
C PRO A 159 -10.45 1.61 10.93
N LYS A 160 -10.26 0.68 11.86
CA LYS A 160 -10.90 0.76 13.18
C LYS A 160 -10.46 1.96 14.01
N ASP A 161 -9.30 2.56 13.68
CA ASP A 161 -8.77 3.73 14.38
C ASP A 161 -9.40 5.03 13.86
N LEU A 162 -10.14 4.96 12.76
CA LEU A 162 -10.73 6.13 12.12
C LEU A 162 -12.14 6.37 12.62
N SER A 163 -12.46 7.60 12.91
CA SER A 163 -13.80 8.01 13.37
C SER A 163 -14.72 8.37 12.20
#